data_a0615ecc0b98181d20b1005a44c105fd
#
_entry.id   a0615ecc0b98181d20b1005a44c105fd
#
_cell.length_a   1.000
_cell.length_b   1.000
_cell.length_c   1.000
_cell.angle_alpha   90.00
_cell.angle_beta   90.00
_cell.angle_gamma   90.00
#
_symmetry.space_group_name_H-M   'P 1'
#
loop_
_entity.id
_entity.type
_entity.pdbx_description
1 polymer ?
#
loop_
_entity_poly.entity_id
_entity_poly.type
_entity_poly.pdbx_seq_one_letter_code
_entity_poly.pdbx_strand_id
1 'polypeptide(L)'
;PVVLAANQGYVPILYTCLQSIADHISEQRDYKIYIFHTDIEPESQNEIRKLKKKNFDVSFVNVRSRVAGYQLKAKEHISTETFYRFLILDILKMYPKVVYLDCDMIIRRDIAELYDVKLGDNMLAAVIDPDFAGQCNGANADTLAYCRDVLKLKDPLAYFQAGVLVFHMGQIADKISVQKLFEMSDTGIYKYSDQDILNIVCEGKVTYLNM
;
A
#
# COMPACT_ATOMS: atom_id res chain seq x y z
N PRO A 1 -12.67 -4.31 2.27
CA PRO A 1 -11.70 -3.60 3.13
C PRO A 1 -10.74 -2.76 2.30
N VAL A 2 -10.51 -1.52 2.74
CA VAL A 2 -9.54 -0.59 2.19
C VAL A 2 -8.62 -0.14 3.32
N VAL A 3 -7.31 -0.09 3.10
CA VAL A 3 -6.30 0.35 4.07
C VAL A 3 -5.62 1.61 3.56
N LEU A 4 -5.45 2.56 4.46
CA LEU A 4 -4.58 3.72 4.29
C LEU A 4 -3.64 3.81 5.49
N ALA A 5 -2.48 4.41 5.31
CA ALA A 5 -1.53 4.66 6.39
C ALA A 5 -1.26 6.17 6.48
N ALA A 6 -1.24 6.71 7.70
CA ALA A 6 -1.00 8.13 7.91
C ALA A 6 -0.50 8.40 9.34
N ASN A 7 0.15 9.55 9.52
CA ASN A 7 0.46 10.13 10.83
C ASN A 7 -0.40 11.36 11.11
N GLN A 8 -0.23 11.96 12.29
CA GLN A 8 -1.00 13.15 12.68
C GLN A 8 -0.80 14.33 11.70
N GLY A 9 0.40 14.52 11.16
CA GLY A 9 0.69 15.61 10.21
C GLY A 9 -0.05 15.45 8.86
N TYR A 10 -0.39 14.22 8.49
CA TYR A 10 -1.08 13.90 7.23
C TYR A 10 -2.62 13.89 7.36
N VAL A 11 -3.18 14.16 8.53
CA VAL A 11 -4.64 14.15 8.76
C VAL A 11 -5.43 14.99 7.76
N PRO A 12 -5.05 16.22 7.37
CA PRO A 12 -5.81 17.00 6.38
C PRO A 12 -5.83 16.34 4.99
N ILE A 13 -4.71 15.72 4.59
CA ILE A 13 -4.57 15.01 3.31
C ILE A 13 -5.42 13.73 3.35
N LEU A 14 -5.28 12.94 4.41
CA LEU A 14 -6.08 11.74 4.67
C LEU A 14 -7.59 12.04 4.64
N TYR A 15 -8.02 13.14 5.28
CA TYR A 15 -9.42 13.55 5.28
C TYR A 15 -9.93 13.81 3.86
N THR A 16 -9.15 14.52 3.04
CA THR A 16 -9.49 14.81 1.64
C THR A 16 -9.61 13.53 0.82
N CYS A 17 -8.68 12.61 0.98
CA CYS A 17 -8.73 11.29 0.32
C CYS A 17 -9.99 10.52 0.73
N LEU A 18 -10.26 10.41 2.03
CA LEU A 18 -11.42 9.71 2.56
C LEU A 18 -12.75 10.34 2.12
N GLN A 19 -12.83 11.68 2.08
CA GLN A 19 -13.99 12.38 1.54
C GLN A 19 -14.20 12.00 0.07
N SER A 20 -13.13 12.00 -0.73
CA SER A 20 -13.21 11.63 -2.15
C SER A 20 -13.65 10.17 -2.35
N ILE A 21 -13.22 9.25 -1.49
CA ILE A 21 -13.74 7.87 -1.50
C ILE A 21 -15.25 7.88 -1.17
N ALA A 22 -15.61 8.53 -0.05
CA ALA A 22 -17.00 8.57 0.42
C ALA A 22 -17.97 9.16 -0.62
N ASP A 23 -17.51 10.09 -1.45
CA ASP A 23 -18.33 10.72 -2.49
C ASP A 23 -18.64 9.79 -3.68
N HIS A 24 -17.85 8.72 -3.85
CA HIS A 24 -17.95 7.84 -5.02
C HIS A 24 -18.34 6.38 -4.68
N ILE A 25 -18.69 6.07 -3.43
CA ILE A 25 -19.11 4.72 -3.04
C ILE A 25 -20.52 4.38 -3.53
N SER A 26 -20.72 3.12 -3.86
CA SER A 26 -22.05 2.56 -4.17
C SER A 26 -22.86 2.34 -2.90
N GLU A 27 -24.18 2.59 -2.94
CA GLU A 27 -25.10 2.26 -1.83
C GLU A 27 -25.33 0.75 -1.66
N GLN A 28 -24.94 -0.06 -2.64
CA GLN A 28 -25.17 -1.51 -2.68
C GLN A 28 -24.05 -2.32 -2.03
N ARG A 29 -22.99 -1.66 -1.51
CA ARG A 29 -21.81 -2.31 -0.96
C ARG A 29 -21.41 -1.70 0.37
N ASP A 30 -20.81 -2.50 1.24
CA ASP A 30 -20.24 -2.05 2.50
C ASP A 30 -18.73 -1.79 2.37
N TYR A 31 -18.31 -0.62 2.81
CA TYR A 31 -16.92 -0.18 2.77
C TYR A 31 -16.34 -0.12 4.18
N LYS A 32 -15.33 -0.94 4.45
CA LYS A 32 -14.57 -0.94 5.69
C LYS A 32 -13.21 -0.32 5.46
N ILE A 33 -13.01 0.85 6.00
CA ILE A 33 -11.79 1.62 5.87
C ILE A 33 -10.96 1.44 7.14
N TYR A 34 -9.72 1.03 6.99
CA TYR A 34 -8.76 0.87 8.08
C TYR A 34 -7.64 1.90 7.95
N ILE A 35 -7.46 2.72 8.97
CA ILE A 35 -6.38 3.71 9.02
C ILE A 35 -5.31 3.17 9.95
N PHE A 36 -4.15 2.78 9.39
CA PHE A 36 -2.99 2.36 10.17
C PHE A 36 -2.19 3.58 10.58
N HIS A 37 -1.97 3.75 11.88
CA HIS A 37 -1.28 4.93 12.44
C HIS A 37 -0.54 4.57 13.73
N THR A 38 0.31 5.50 14.19
CA THR A 38 0.96 5.41 15.50
C THR A 38 0.66 6.59 16.41
N ASP A 39 0.14 7.71 15.88
CA ASP A 39 0.09 9.00 16.58
C ASP A 39 -1.15 9.86 16.28
N ILE A 40 -2.09 9.41 15.43
CA ILE A 40 -3.30 10.21 15.15
C ILE A 40 -4.11 10.39 16.42
N GLU A 41 -4.30 11.65 16.81
CA GLU A 41 -4.97 12.05 18.04
C GLU A 41 -6.47 11.73 18.03
N PRO A 42 -7.10 11.48 19.19
CA PRO A 42 -8.52 11.15 19.28
C PRO A 42 -9.45 12.19 18.66
N GLU A 43 -9.11 13.48 18.78
CA GLU A 43 -9.86 14.60 18.20
C GLU A 43 -9.89 14.49 16.68
N SER A 44 -8.74 14.26 16.06
CA SER A 44 -8.60 14.06 14.60
C SER A 44 -9.36 12.82 14.13
N GLN A 45 -9.28 11.72 14.88
CA GLN A 45 -10.06 10.51 14.61
C GLN A 45 -11.56 10.78 14.63
N ASN A 46 -12.02 11.56 15.61
CA ASN A 46 -13.43 11.91 15.74
C ASN A 46 -13.92 12.79 14.58
N GLU A 47 -13.10 13.74 14.12
CA GLU A 47 -13.43 14.53 12.92
C GLU A 47 -13.55 13.66 11.67
N ILE A 48 -12.61 12.75 11.45
CA ILE A 48 -12.68 11.82 10.32
C ILE A 48 -13.91 10.92 10.40
N ARG A 49 -14.29 10.43 11.59
CA ARG A 49 -15.50 9.62 11.76
C ARG A 49 -16.80 10.35 11.44
N LYS A 50 -16.80 11.70 11.33
CA LYS A 50 -17.96 12.48 10.86
C LYS A 50 -18.25 12.30 9.37
N LEU A 51 -17.29 11.80 8.58
CA LEU A 51 -17.49 11.39 7.17
C LEU A 51 -18.47 10.20 7.01
N LYS A 52 -19.08 9.78 8.10
CA LYS A 52 -19.90 8.59 8.21
C LYS A 52 -21.08 8.57 7.22
N LYS A 53 -21.14 7.52 6.40
CA LYS A 53 -22.32 7.11 5.66
C LYS A 53 -22.79 5.74 6.17
N LYS A 54 -24.02 5.35 5.86
CA LYS A 54 -24.61 4.09 6.35
C LYS A 54 -23.74 2.86 6.08
N ASN A 55 -23.05 2.86 4.94
CA ASN A 55 -22.25 1.75 4.43
C ASN A 55 -20.76 2.08 4.33
N PHE A 56 -20.28 3.13 5.03
CA PHE A 56 -18.90 3.57 5.05
C PHE A 56 -18.42 3.64 6.51
N ASP A 57 -17.65 2.65 6.92
CA ASP A 57 -17.15 2.52 8.30
C ASP A 57 -15.65 2.77 8.35
N VAL A 58 -15.20 3.68 9.23
CA VAL A 58 -13.80 4.05 9.39
C VAL A 58 -13.28 3.60 10.74
N SER A 59 -12.30 2.72 10.73
CA SER A 59 -11.63 2.15 11.90
C SER A 59 -10.16 2.58 11.96
N PHE A 60 -9.75 3.14 13.10
CA PHE A 60 -8.34 3.47 13.36
C PHE A 60 -7.65 2.31 14.05
N VAL A 61 -6.51 1.88 13.50
CA VAL A 61 -5.71 0.78 14.02
C VAL A 61 -4.35 1.33 14.43
N ASN A 62 -4.11 1.43 15.74
CA ASN A 62 -2.80 1.83 16.23
C ASN A 62 -1.83 0.66 16.10
N VAL A 63 -0.81 0.84 15.26
CA VAL A 63 0.19 -0.18 14.94
C VAL A 63 1.51 0.00 15.68
N ARG A 64 1.62 0.96 16.60
CA ARG A 64 2.85 1.30 17.33
C ARG A 64 3.54 0.08 17.93
N SER A 65 2.81 -0.79 18.62
CA SER A 65 3.38 -1.98 19.26
C SER A 65 3.87 -3.02 18.24
N ARG A 66 3.34 -3.03 17.03
CA ARG A 66 3.70 -3.98 15.97
C ARG A 66 4.97 -3.57 15.24
N VAL A 67 5.28 -2.27 15.20
CA VAL A 67 6.47 -1.73 14.52
C VAL A 67 7.61 -1.38 15.47
N ALA A 68 7.38 -1.38 16.79
CA ALA A 68 8.35 -0.95 17.81
C ALA A 68 9.67 -1.76 17.83
N GLY A 69 9.68 -2.98 17.27
CA GLY A 69 10.88 -3.83 17.19
C GLY A 69 11.72 -3.64 15.93
N TYR A 70 11.27 -2.81 14.98
CA TYR A 70 11.91 -2.64 13.68
C TYR A 70 12.53 -1.25 13.52
N GLN A 71 13.71 -1.21 12.88
CA GLN A 71 14.37 0.05 12.54
C GLN A 71 13.86 0.57 11.20
N LEU A 72 12.63 1.10 11.19
CA LEU A 72 12.03 1.67 9.97
C LEU A 72 12.78 2.93 9.55
N LYS A 73 13.79 2.75 8.70
CA LYS A 73 14.59 3.87 8.19
C LYS A 73 13.84 4.54 7.05
N ALA A 74 13.08 5.57 7.38
CA ALA A 74 12.57 6.51 6.38
C ALA A 74 13.76 7.19 5.66
N LYS A 75 13.65 7.37 4.36
CA LYS A 75 14.58 8.18 3.56
C LYS A 75 13.96 9.56 3.34
N GLU A 76 14.76 10.56 2.95
CA GLU A 76 14.43 12.00 2.95
C GLU A 76 13.01 12.39 2.49
N HIS A 77 12.37 11.57 1.65
CA HIS A 77 11.03 11.86 1.11
C HIS A 77 10.00 10.74 1.39
N ILE A 78 10.36 9.72 2.18
CA ILE A 78 9.52 8.56 2.46
C ILE A 78 9.30 8.47 3.97
N SER A 79 8.06 8.61 4.40
CA SER A 79 7.70 8.49 5.82
C SER A 79 7.68 7.02 6.28
N THR A 80 7.78 6.78 7.58
CA THR A 80 7.76 5.41 8.14
C THR A 80 6.42 4.72 7.93
N GLU A 81 5.36 5.47 7.72
CA GLU A 81 4.00 4.97 7.48
C GLU A 81 3.89 4.12 6.22
N THR A 82 4.81 4.31 5.26
CA THR A 82 4.88 3.49 4.04
C THR A 82 5.02 1.99 4.37
N PHE A 83 5.75 1.65 5.42
CA PHE A 83 5.95 0.26 5.83
C PHE A 83 4.71 -0.37 6.50
N TYR A 84 3.72 0.44 6.94
CA TYR A 84 2.55 -0.12 7.63
C TYR A 84 1.70 -0.98 6.70
N ARG A 85 1.82 -0.84 5.36
CA ARG A 85 1.13 -1.72 4.40
C ARG A 85 1.55 -3.20 4.54
N PHE A 86 2.75 -3.50 5.06
CA PHE A 86 3.16 -4.87 5.34
C PHE A 86 2.29 -5.54 6.41
N LEU A 87 1.81 -4.77 7.39
CA LEU A 87 0.97 -5.26 8.48
C LEU A 87 -0.42 -5.72 8.03
N ILE A 88 -0.81 -5.39 6.79
CA ILE A 88 -2.07 -5.87 6.17
C ILE A 88 -2.14 -7.39 6.26
N LEU A 89 -1.02 -8.09 5.99
CA LEU A 89 -0.96 -9.55 5.95
C LEU A 89 -1.28 -10.21 7.30
N ASP A 90 -1.00 -9.53 8.41
CA ASP A 90 -1.31 -10.04 9.76
C ASP A 90 -2.65 -9.53 10.28
N ILE A 91 -2.90 -8.22 10.14
CA ILE A 91 -4.05 -7.55 10.78
C ILE A 91 -5.35 -7.91 10.07
N LEU A 92 -5.30 -8.05 8.74
CA LEU A 92 -6.49 -8.26 7.91
C LEU A 92 -6.53 -9.63 7.22
N LYS A 93 -5.81 -10.61 7.78
CA LYS A 93 -5.73 -11.98 7.24
C LYS A 93 -7.08 -12.70 7.09
N MET A 94 -8.15 -12.20 7.74
CA MET A 94 -9.49 -12.74 7.61
C MET A 94 -10.18 -12.39 6.29
N TYR A 95 -9.66 -11.41 5.55
CA TYR A 95 -10.22 -11.02 4.25
C TYR A 95 -9.52 -11.77 3.11
N PRO A 96 -10.23 -12.18 2.06
CA PRO A 96 -9.61 -12.82 0.89
C PRO A 96 -8.80 -11.83 0.06
N LYS A 97 -9.23 -10.56 0.01
CA LYS A 97 -8.54 -9.44 -0.66
C LYS A 97 -8.59 -8.18 0.20
N VAL A 98 -7.57 -7.32 0.04
CA VAL A 98 -7.50 -6.00 0.69
C VAL A 98 -6.99 -5.00 -0.33
N VAL A 99 -7.66 -3.85 -0.46
CA VAL A 99 -7.18 -2.70 -1.23
C VAL A 99 -6.31 -1.84 -0.33
N TYR A 100 -5.14 -1.45 -0.79
CA TYR A 100 -4.29 -0.44 -0.15
C TYR A 100 -4.22 0.80 -1.03
N LEU A 101 -4.31 1.97 -0.41
CA LEU A 101 -4.15 3.27 -1.06
C LEU A 101 -3.21 4.15 -0.23
N ASP A 102 -2.30 4.84 -0.90
CA ASP A 102 -1.66 6.01 -0.30
C ASP A 102 -2.72 7.10 -0.05
N CYS A 103 -2.54 7.89 1.00
CA CYS A 103 -3.57 8.83 1.43
C CYS A 103 -3.52 10.21 0.72
N ASP A 104 -2.54 10.44 -0.15
CA ASP A 104 -2.34 11.69 -0.90
C ASP A 104 -2.98 11.64 -2.32
N MET A 105 -4.09 10.94 -2.42
CA MET A 105 -4.84 10.74 -3.66
C MET A 105 -6.25 11.32 -3.61
N ILE A 106 -6.79 11.64 -4.80
CA ILE A 106 -8.22 11.96 -5.00
C ILE A 106 -8.86 10.83 -5.79
N ILE A 107 -9.81 10.15 -5.16
CA ILE A 107 -10.54 9.03 -5.78
C ILE A 107 -11.75 9.59 -6.55
N ARG A 108 -11.86 9.22 -7.81
CA ARG A 108 -12.87 9.74 -8.75
C ARG A 108 -13.87 8.71 -9.25
N ARG A 109 -13.78 7.47 -8.76
CA ARG A 109 -14.66 6.35 -9.10
C ARG A 109 -14.85 5.46 -7.88
N ASP A 110 -15.81 4.55 -7.94
CA ASP A 110 -16.04 3.60 -6.85
C ASP A 110 -14.80 2.71 -6.64
N ILE A 111 -14.23 2.77 -5.44
CA ILE A 111 -13.07 1.97 -5.05
C ILE A 111 -13.35 0.46 -5.07
N ALA A 112 -14.62 0.04 -5.07
CA ALA A 112 -15.00 -1.35 -5.23
C ALA A 112 -14.57 -1.94 -6.57
N GLU A 113 -14.37 -1.12 -7.60
CA GLU A 113 -13.85 -1.57 -8.90
C GLU A 113 -12.46 -2.20 -8.77
N LEU A 114 -11.60 -1.66 -7.89
CA LEU A 114 -10.29 -2.26 -7.58
C LEU A 114 -10.45 -3.59 -6.84
N TYR A 115 -11.35 -3.64 -5.86
CA TYR A 115 -11.58 -4.87 -5.11
C TYR A 115 -12.10 -6.01 -6.01
N ASP A 116 -12.87 -5.68 -7.05
CA ASP A 116 -13.45 -6.66 -7.98
C ASP A 116 -12.47 -7.19 -9.02
N VAL A 117 -11.28 -6.60 -9.14
CA VAL A 117 -10.24 -7.10 -10.06
C VAL A 117 -9.96 -8.57 -9.81
N LYS A 118 -9.94 -9.35 -10.88
CA LYS A 118 -9.62 -10.78 -10.82
C LYS A 118 -8.10 -10.96 -10.75
N LEU A 119 -7.63 -11.53 -9.65
CA LEU A 119 -6.21 -11.74 -9.39
C LEU A 119 -5.69 -13.10 -9.89
N GLY A 120 -6.58 -14.09 -10.08
CA GLY A 120 -6.17 -15.45 -10.40
C GLY A 120 -5.19 -15.99 -9.36
N ASP A 121 -4.05 -16.52 -9.80
CA ASP A 121 -2.97 -17.03 -8.95
C ASP A 121 -1.91 -15.96 -8.61
N ASN A 122 -2.19 -14.69 -8.90
CA ASN A 122 -1.28 -13.59 -8.58
C ASN A 122 -1.41 -13.17 -7.12
N MET A 123 -0.32 -12.64 -6.57
CA MET A 123 -0.24 -12.20 -5.17
C MET A 123 -0.89 -10.84 -4.97
N LEU A 124 -0.83 -9.97 -5.99
CA LEU A 124 -1.44 -8.64 -5.94
C LEU A 124 -1.79 -8.11 -7.33
N ALA A 125 -2.58 -7.03 -7.37
CA ALA A 125 -2.66 -6.16 -8.53
C ALA A 125 -2.05 -4.79 -8.20
N ALA A 126 -1.39 -4.20 -9.20
CA ALA A 126 -0.74 -2.89 -9.11
C ALA A 126 -0.67 -2.23 -10.50
N VAL A 127 -0.26 -0.96 -10.52
CA VAL A 127 0.02 -0.21 -11.76
C VAL A 127 1.54 -0.21 -11.97
N ILE A 128 1.99 -0.41 -13.22
CA ILE A 128 3.40 -0.21 -13.58
C ILE A 128 3.80 1.21 -13.21
N ASP A 129 4.98 1.38 -12.62
CA ASP A 129 5.56 2.70 -12.39
C ASP A 129 6.15 3.24 -13.71
N PRO A 130 5.49 4.21 -14.36
CA PRO A 130 5.90 4.65 -15.69
C PRO A 130 7.22 5.41 -15.68
N ASP A 131 7.53 6.13 -14.59
CA ASP A 131 8.80 6.84 -14.43
C ASP A 131 9.95 5.86 -14.29
N PHE A 132 9.78 4.87 -13.40
CA PHE A 132 10.79 3.85 -13.15
C PHE A 132 11.04 2.97 -14.40
N ALA A 133 9.98 2.55 -15.08
CA ALA A 133 10.06 1.80 -16.33
C ALA A 133 10.77 2.62 -17.42
N GLY A 134 10.47 3.92 -17.53
CA GLY A 134 11.14 4.84 -18.46
C GLY A 134 12.63 4.98 -18.16
N GLN A 135 13.01 5.09 -16.90
CA GLN A 135 14.41 5.11 -16.48
C GLN A 135 15.12 3.80 -16.85
N CYS A 136 14.53 2.65 -16.60
CA CYS A 136 15.09 1.34 -16.96
C CYS A 136 15.17 1.14 -18.48
N ASN A 137 14.31 1.78 -19.26
CA ASN A 137 14.29 1.69 -20.73
C ASN A 137 15.28 2.65 -21.42
N GLY A 138 16.40 2.93 -20.77
CA GLY A 138 17.52 3.67 -21.35
C GLY A 138 17.64 5.13 -20.94
N ALA A 139 16.70 5.69 -20.17
CA ALA A 139 16.81 7.06 -19.66
C ALA A 139 17.86 7.19 -18.52
N ASN A 140 18.09 6.11 -17.75
CA ASN A 140 19.05 6.09 -16.66
C ASN A 140 19.70 4.71 -16.48
N ALA A 141 20.99 4.61 -16.84
CA ALA A 141 21.74 3.36 -16.73
C ALA A 141 21.94 2.91 -15.27
N ASP A 142 22.01 3.83 -14.30
CA ASP A 142 22.18 3.50 -12.88
C ASP A 142 20.91 2.86 -12.31
N THR A 143 19.72 3.26 -12.78
CA THR A 143 18.46 2.63 -12.36
C THR A 143 18.37 1.21 -12.88
N LEU A 144 18.73 0.96 -14.14
CA LEU A 144 18.76 -0.40 -14.68
C LEU A 144 19.78 -1.28 -13.95
N ALA A 145 20.98 -0.74 -13.66
CA ALA A 145 22.00 -1.43 -12.87
C ALA A 145 21.48 -1.75 -11.45
N TYR A 146 20.80 -0.81 -10.81
CA TYR A 146 20.19 -1.02 -9.50
C TYR A 146 19.16 -2.16 -9.52
N CYS A 147 18.27 -2.19 -10.51
CA CYS A 147 17.30 -3.27 -10.67
C CYS A 147 17.96 -4.65 -10.82
N ARG A 148 19.01 -4.70 -11.64
CA ARG A 148 19.72 -5.95 -11.92
C ARG A 148 20.60 -6.39 -10.75
N ASP A 149 21.37 -5.46 -10.19
CA ASP A 149 22.48 -5.78 -9.29
C ASP A 149 22.09 -5.77 -7.82
N VAL A 150 21.10 -4.95 -7.43
CA VAL A 150 20.60 -4.85 -6.04
C VAL A 150 19.27 -5.57 -5.90
N LEU A 151 18.26 -5.20 -6.70
CA LEU A 151 16.92 -5.80 -6.57
C LEU A 151 16.86 -7.21 -7.15
N LYS A 152 17.79 -7.58 -8.07
CA LYS A 152 17.83 -8.89 -8.77
C LYS A 152 16.56 -9.19 -9.58
N LEU A 153 15.88 -8.14 -10.07
CA LEU A 153 14.69 -8.29 -10.89
C LEU A 153 15.01 -8.86 -12.26
N LYS A 154 14.18 -9.79 -12.73
CA LYS A 154 14.28 -10.40 -14.05
C LYS A 154 13.70 -9.50 -15.12
N ASP A 155 12.63 -8.78 -14.78
CA ASP A 155 11.94 -7.83 -15.65
C ASP A 155 11.80 -6.45 -14.99
N PRO A 156 12.81 -5.58 -15.11
CA PRO A 156 12.77 -4.22 -14.57
C PRO A 156 11.66 -3.33 -15.15
N LEU A 157 11.16 -3.63 -16.37
CA LEU A 157 10.10 -2.85 -17.00
C LEU A 157 8.73 -3.15 -16.41
N ALA A 158 8.60 -4.25 -15.70
CA ALA A 158 7.41 -4.65 -14.96
C ALA A 158 7.38 -4.11 -13.52
N TYR A 159 8.32 -3.24 -13.14
CA TYR A 159 8.34 -2.62 -11.81
C TYR A 159 7.09 -1.78 -11.57
N PHE A 160 6.39 -2.03 -10.46
CA PHE A 160 5.12 -1.36 -10.13
C PHE A 160 5.28 -0.36 -8.98
N GLN A 161 4.43 0.66 -9.00
CA GLN A 161 4.31 1.61 -7.89
C GLN A 161 3.44 1.03 -6.77
N ALA A 162 3.76 1.36 -5.51
CA ALA A 162 3.13 0.75 -4.34
C ALA A 162 1.97 1.57 -3.74
N GLY A 163 1.60 2.72 -4.31
CA GLY A 163 0.53 3.59 -3.79
C GLY A 163 -0.89 3.07 -4.03
N VAL A 164 -1.09 2.18 -5.02
CA VAL A 164 -2.37 1.50 -5.28
C VAL A 164 -2.13 0.01 -5.41
N LEU A 165 -2.61 -0.77 -4.46
CA LEU A 165 -2.42 -2.22 -4.43
C LEU A 165 -3.73 -2.95 -4.12
N VAL A 166 -3.93 -4.11 -4.73
CA VAL A 166 -4.97 -5.06 -4.33
C VAL A 166 -4.30 -6.34 -3.91
N PHE A 167 -4.22 -6.61 -2.62
CA PHE A 167 -3.58 -7.81 -2.08
C PHE A 167 -4.50 -9.04 -2.21
N HIS A 168 -3.97 -10.15 -2.71
CA HIS A 168 -4.58 -11.47 -2.63
C HIS A 168 -4.05 -12.17 -1.37
N MET A 169 -4.77 -12.06 -0.29
CA MET A 169 -4.27 -12.38 1.05
C MET A 169 -3.75 -13.83 1.18
N GLY A 170 -4.45 -14.82 0.62
CA GLY A 170 -3.99 -16.21 0.65
C GLY A 170 -2.70 -16.42 -0.12
N GLN A 171 -2.59 -15.87 -1.34
CA GLN A 171 -1.44 -16.08 -2.20
C GLN A 171 -0.16 -15.43 -1.68
N ILE A 172 -0.25 -14.21 -1.11
CA ILE A 172 0.93 -13.49 -0.62
C ILE A 172 1.38 -14.01 0.75
N ALA A 173 0.44 -14.31 1.66
CA ALA A 173 0.77 -14.80 3.00
C ALA A 173 1.46 -16.18 2.98
N ASP A 174 1.15 -17.01 1.98
CA ASP A 174 1.81 -18.29 1.78
C ASP A 174 3.27 -18.16 1.31
N LYS A 175 3.69 -16.99 0.86
CA LYS A 175 5.02 -16.74 0.28
C LYS A 175 5.95 -15.99 1.22
N ILE A 176 5.42 -15.04 2.00
CA ILE A 176 6.23 -14.19 2.85
C ILE A 176 5.48 -13.78 4.11
N SER A 177 6.18 -13.79 5.23
CA SER A 177 5.68 -13.27 6.50
C SER A 177 5.94 -11.77 6.65
N VAL A 178 5.13 -11.11 7.45
CA VAL A 178 5.32 -9.70 7.85
C VAL A 178 6.71 -9.48 8.45
N GLN A 179 7.15 -10.41 9.32
CA GLN A 179 8.48 -10.36 9.91
C GLN A 179 9.59 -10.30 8.83
N LYS A 180 9.48 -11.14 7.80
CA LYS A 180 10.48 -11.18 6.71
C LYS A 180 10.49 -9.89 5.90
N LEU A 181 9.33 -9.28 5.64
CA LEU A 181 9.24 -7.97 4.97
C LEU A 181 9.97 -6.88 5.77
N PHE A 182 9.78 -6.84 7.09
CA PHE A 182 10.48 -5.90 7.96
C PHE A 182 11.97 -6.19 8.08
N GLU A 183 12.39 -7.44 8.16
CA GLU A 183 13.82 -7.82 8.11
C GLU A 183 14.48 -7.33 6.82
N MET A 184 13.79 -7.42 5.68
CA MET A 184 14.30 -6.88 4.43
C MET A 184 14.42 -5.35 4.52
N SER A 185 13.44 -4.65 5.08
CA SER A 185 13.47 -3.18 5.21
C SER A 185 14.62 -2.71 6.10
N ASP A 186 14.94 -3.45 7.15
CA ASP A 186 16.00 -3.11 8.12
C ASP A 186 17.41 -3.17 7.50
N THR A 187 17.59 -3.85 6.36
CA THR A 187 18.88 -3.87 5.64
C THR A 187 19.31 -2.49 5.17
N GLY A 188 18.36 -1.60 4.90
CA GLY A 188 18.60 -0.23 4.44
C GLY A 188 19.18 -0.10 3.03
N ILE A 189 19.29 -1.20 2.27
CA ILE A 189 19.87 -1.21 0.90
C ILE A 189 18.90 -0.71 -0.17
N TYR A 190 17.59 -0.77 0.09
CA TYR A 190 16.55 -0.45 -0.86
C TYR A 190 16.33 1.06 -0.99
N LYS A 191 16.38 1.59 -2.22
CA LYS A 191 16.21 3.02 -2.50
C LYS A 191 14.76 3.48 -2.28
N TYR A 192 13.82 2.67 -2.72
CA TYR A 192 12.38 2.95 -2.68
C TYR A 192 11.66 2.11 -1.62
N SER A 193 12.40 1.77 -0.56
CA SER A 193 11.88 1.18 0.68
C SER A 193 10.93 -0.01 0.44
N ASP A 194 9.68 0.10 0.82
CA ASP A 194 8.65 -0.92 0.72
C ASP A 194 8.28 -1.28 -0.73
N GLN A 195 8.34 -0.30 -1.65
CA GLN A 195 8.05 -0.53 -3.07
C GLN A 195 9.05 -1.51 -3.68
N ASP A 196 10.34 -1.36 -3.42
CA ASP A 196 11.38 -2.30 -3.88
C ASP A 196 11.14 -3.71 -3.34
N ILE A 197 10.84 -3.80 -2.03
CA ILE A 197 10.61 -5.07 -1.36
C ILE A 197 9.40 -5.80 -1.97
N LEU A 198 8.29 -5.09 -2.19
CA LEU A 198 7.11 -5.68 -2.81
C LEU A 198 7.36 -6.12 -4.25
N ASN A 199 8.13 -5.33 -5.02
CA ASN A 199 8.51 -5.71 -6.38
C ASN A 199 9.37 -6.98 -6.41
N ILE A 200 10.33 -7.14 -5.47
CA ILE A 200 11.14 -8.37 -5.33
C ILE A 200 10.25 -9.56 -4.99
N VAL A 201 9.40 -9.42 -3.98
CA VAL A 201 8.60 -10.54 -3.44
C VAL A 201 7.53 -11.01 -4.43
N CYS A 202 6.92 -10.07 -5.15
CA CYS A 202 5.78 -10.34 -6.02
C CYS A 202 6.18 -10.49 -7.49
N GLU A 203 7.47 -10.45 -7.84
CA GLU A 203 7.92 -10.57 -9.23
C GLU A 203 7.30 -11.78 -9.94
N GLY A 204 6.71 -11.54 -11.12
CA GLY A 204 6.04 -12.59 -11.92
C GLY A 204 4.70 -13.07 -11.34
N LYS A 205 4.18 -12.41 -10.27
CA LYS A 205 2.90 -12.71 -9.61
C LYS A 205 2.06 -11.47 -9.39
N VAL A 206 2.04 -10.58 -10.38
CA VAL A 206 1.30 -9.30 -10.37
C VAL A 206 0.28 -9.27 -11.50
N THR A 207 -0.94 -8.85 -11.18
CA THR A 207 -1.95 -8.45 -12.17
C THR A 207 -1.79 -6.96 -12.42
N TYR A 208 -1.38 -6.57 -13.61
CA TYR A 208 -1.21 -5.15 -13.94
C TYR A 208 -2.55 -4.52 -14.27
N LEU A 209 -2.85 -3.42 -13.57
CA LEU A 209 -4.02 -2.60 -13.81
C LEU A 209 -3.76 -1.68 -15.01
N ASN A 210 -4.77 -1.51 -15.87
CA ASN A 210 -4.71 -0.53 -16.94
C ASN A 210 -4.83 0.88 -16.35
N MET A 211 -3.96 1.79 -16.80
CA MET A 211 -4.07 3.21 -16.49
C MET A 211 -5.17 3.86 -17.32
#